data_e148d1b5d13c3f3c73813cde54f8ba4a
#
_entry.id   e148d1b5d13c3f3c73813cde54f8ba4a
#
_cell.length_a   1.000
_cell.length_b   1.000
_cell.length_c   1.000
_cell.angle_alpha   90.00
_cell.angle_beta   90.00
_cell.angle_gamma   90.00
#
_symmetry.space_group_name_H-M   'P 1'
#
loop_
_entity.id
_entity.type
_entity.pdbx_description
1 polymer ?
#
loop_
_entity_poly.entity_id
_entity_poly.type
_entity_poly.pdbx_seq_one_letter_code
_entity_poly.pdbx_strand_id
1 'polypeptide(L)'
;MSADLPPPRIDHASIRRERLRTLLPRLMEEQQIEAWLTFTRENVPDPLLPVFGIGHIVARAAFLFTRSDGRFRATALAASYDVDPIARTGLFDEVLPYREEGAKPHLQRLVGAAGLTRIAVNASRDVTIADGLTSGMRHYLEETLGPEIARGFVSSERLVVSLLGRKLPDEIAALTTAVLATQRICSEALTRERVVPGRTTERALTDFMAARARELGCVMAFESVVVGPARGHSEPTDRVIREGDVIRLDWGASYEGYCADIQRTAWVAKAGDPRVPDWLARLFAATLKANRAALAALRPGNTGLDVDRAGRSSLVADGYAEYPHGSGHAIGLKVHDIGPLLGPDWKERYGAQVHFKIEPDQVFAVEPLLYTRPPELDYDFHVGLEEDAIVSASGTRVIGTPQTEVILIA
;
A
#
# COMPACT_ATOMS: atom_id res chain seq x y z
N MET A 1 -3.44 13.47 -27.90
CA MET A 1 -3.88 12.25 -27.21
C MET A 1 -5.21 12.55 -26.56
N SER A 2 -6.28 11.82 -26.91
CA SER A 2 -7.63 12.07 -26.44
C SER A 2 -7.65 12.00 -24.91
N ALA A 3 -8.43 12.89 -24.31
CA ALA A 3 -8.76 12.79 -22.91
C ALA A 3 -9.69 11.59 -22.76
N ASP A 4 -9.12 10.37 -22.72
CA ASP A 4 -9.89 9.19 -22.40
C ASP A 4 -10.46 9.37 -21.00
N LEU A 5 -11.77 9.30 -20.94
CA LEU A 5 -12.56 9.39 -19.73
C LEU A 5 -12.03 8.39 -18.71
N PRO A 6 -12.03 8.73 -17.42
CA PRO A 6 -11.72 7.75 -16.38
C PRO A 6 -12.61 6.52 -16.55
N PRO A 7 -12.11 5.32 -16.22
CA PRO A 7 -12.89 4.10 -16.28
C PRO A 7 -14.18 4.24 -15.43
N PRO A 8 -15.17 3.37 -15.64
CA PRO A 8 -16.41 3.44 -14.87
C PRO A 8 -16.12 3.43 -13.36
N ARG A 9 -16.93 4.16 -12.61
CA ARG A 9 -16.82 4.23 -11.15
C ARG A 9 -16.75 2.83 -10.53
N ILE A 10 -15.88 2.68 -9.54
CA ILE A 10 -15.67 1.42 -8.83
C ILE A 10 -16.86 1.10 -7.93
N ASP A 11 -17.38 -0.11 -8.05
CA ASP A 11 -18.34 -0.64 -7.07
C ASP A 11 -17.60 -1.31 -5.90
N HIS A 12 -17.31 -0.51 -4.87
CA HIS A 12 -16.66 -1.01 -3.66
C HIS A 12 -17.46 -2.12 -2.95
N ALA A 13 -18.78 -2.18 -3.11
CA ALA A 13 -19.59 -3.26 -2.54
C ALA A 13 -19.35 -4.58 -3.28
N SER A 14 -19.25 -4.52 -4.61
CA SER A 14 -18.88 -5.68 -5.43
C SER A 14 -17.48 -6.18 -5.12
N ILE A 15 -16.50 -5.27 -5.01
CA ILE A 15 -15.12 -5.61 -4.61
C ILE A 15 -15.10 -6.32 -3.26
N ARG A 16 -15.78 -5.79 -2.24
CA ARG A 16 -15.86 -6.43 -0.92
C ARG A 16 -16.46 -7.82 -1.01
N ARG A 17 -17.54 -7.97 -1.78
CA ARG A 17 -18.21 -9.28 -1.95
C ARG A 17 -17.28 -10.28 -2.62
N GLU A 18 -16.64 -9.92 -3.71
CA GLU A 18 -15.70 -10.80 -4.41
C GLU A 18 -14.51 -11.19 -3.53
N ARG A 19 -13.95 -10.24 -2.82
CA ARG A 19 -12.85 -10.45 -1.88
C ARG A 19 -13.22 -11.46 -0.78
N LEU A 20 -14.37 -11.30 -0.15
CA LEU A 20 -14.77 -12.14 0.98
C LEU A 20 -15.47 -13.43 0.57
N ARG A 21 -16.09 -13.49 -0.61
CA ARG A 21 -16.84 -14.68 -1.04
C ARG A 21 -16.09 -15.54 -2.07
N THR A 22 -15.11 -14.99 -2.74
CA THR A 22 -14.34 -15.68 -3.79
C THR A 22 -12.86 -15.82 -3.41
N LEU A 23 -12.20 -14.73 -3.03
CA LEU A 23 -10.77 -14.75 -2.72
C LEU A 23 -10.49 -15.37 -1.35
N LEU A 24 -11.19 -14.96 -0.29
CA LEU A 24 -10.96 -15.46 1.07
C LEU A 24 -11.02 -16.99 1.19
N PRO A 25 -12.04 -17.71 0.65
CA PRO A 25 -12.07 -19.17 0.72
C PRO A 25 -10.84 -19.84 0.11
N ARG A 26 -10.33 -19.30 -1.01
CA ARG A 26 -9.11 -19.81 -1.67
C ARG A 26 -7.88 -19.59 -0.80
N LEU A 27 -7.73 -18.40 -0.21
CA LEU A 27 -6.63 -18.08 0.69
C LEU A 27 -6.64 -18.93 1.96
N MET A 28 -7.83 -19.19 2.53
CA MET A 28 -7.97 -20.10 3.67
C MET A 28 -7.52 -21.51 3.31
N GLU A 29 -7.81 -21.99 2.09
CA GLU A 29 -7.31 -23.27 1.58
C GLU A 29 -5.79 -23.26 1.39
N GLU A 30 -5.26 -22.29 0.67
CA GLU A 30 -3.82 -22.14 0.41
C GLU A 30 -2.99 -22.11 1.71
N GLN A 31 -3.53 -21.48 2.77
CA GLN A 31 -2.86 -21.30 4.05
C GLN A 31 -3.27 -22.33 5.12
N GLN A 32 -4.13 -23.29 4.75
CA GLN A 32 -4.63 -24.33 5.65
C GLN A 32 -5.30 -23.75 6.90
N ILE A 33 -6.11 -22.71 6.75
CA ILE A 33 -6.90 -22.06 7.80
C ILE A 33 -8.31 -22.63 7.76
N GLU A 34 -8.73 -23.29 8.83
CA GLU A 34 -10.09 -23.87 8.98
C GLU A 34 -11.11 -22.79 9.33
N ALA A 35 -10.68 -21.81 10.15
CA ALA A 35 -11.53 -20.72 10.57
C ALA A 35 -10.74 -19.42 10.75
N TRP A 36 -11.40 -18.30 10.47
CA TRP A 36 -10.95 -16.97 10.80
C TRP A 36 -12.02 -16.26 11.62
N LEU A 37 -11.66 -15.83 12.82
CA LEU A 37 -12.54 -15.16 13.78
C LEU A 37 -12.04 -13.72 13.99
N THR A 38 -12.84 -12.77 13.53
CA THR A 38 -12.68 -11.35 13.86
C THR A 38 -13.64 -11.02 15.00
N PHE A 39 -13.12 -10.42 16.08
CA PHE A 39 -13.91 -10.07 17.26
C PHE A 39 -13.70 -8.61 17.63
N THR A 40 -14.80 -7.87 17.76
CA THR A 40 -14.79 -6.42 17.94
C THR A 40 -15.72 -5.98 19.07
N ARG A 41 -15.57 -4.74 19.51
CA ARG A 41 -16.45 -4.05 20.45
C ARG A 41 -16.54 -2.57 20.19
N GLU A 42 -17.53 -1.90 20.78
CA GLU A 42 -17.67 -0.45 20.76
C GLU A 42 -16.39 0.26 21.25
N ASN A 43 -16.09 1.43 20.68
CA ASN A 43 -14.95 2.31 20.99
C ASN A 43 -13.55 1.72 20.73
N VAL A 44 -13.42 0.44 20.45
CA VAL A 44 -12.20 -0.23 20.02
C VAL A 44 -12.55 -1.17 18.87
N PRO A 45 -12.92 -0.61 17.71
CA PRO A 45 -13.31 -1.41 16.55
C PRO A 45 -12.12 -2.16 15.99
N ASP A 46 -12.37 -3.37 15.49
CA ASP A 46 -11.38 -4.09 14.70
C ASP A 46 -11.08 -3.30 13.40
N PRO A 47 -9.80 -3.11 13.03
CA PRO A 47 -9.41 -2.36 11.83
C PRO A 47 -10.00 -2.90 10.52
N LEU A 48 -10.49 -4.15 10.50
CA LEU A 48 -11.12 -4.78 9.33
C LEU A 48 -12.61 -4.47 9.16
N LEU A 49 -13.27 -3.80 10.11
CA LEU A 49 -14.70 -3.46 9.94
C LEU A 49 -15.00 -2.70 8.63
N PRO A 50 -14.20 -1.69 8.21
CA PRO A 50 -14.39 -1.03 6.92
C PRO A 50 -14.24 -1.97 5.71
N VAL A 51 -13.36 -2.98 5.81
CA VAL A 51 -13.19 -4.02 4.78
C VAL A 51 -14.46 -4.85 4.63
N PHE A 52 -15.21 -5.06 5.72
CA PHE A 52 -16.52 -5.71 5.70
C PHE A 52 -17.66 -4.74 5.34
N GLY A 53 -17.36 -3.46 5.12
CA GLY A 53 -18.38 -2.45 4.86
C GLY A 53 -19.22 -2.10 6.09
N ILE A 54 -18.71 -2.36 7.29
CA ILE A 54 -19.38 -2.11 8.56
C ILE A 54 -18.77 -0.84 9.17
N GLY A 55 -19.61 0.18 9.36
CA GLY A 55 -19.13 1.50 9.85
C GLY A 55 -19.03 1.57 11.37
N HIS A 56 -20.00 0.97 12.09
CA HIS A 56 -20.09 1.09 13.55
C HIS A 56 -20.75 -0.15 14.17
N ILE A 57 -20.28 -0.50 15.35
CA ILE A 57 -20.81 -1.57 16.20
C ILE A 57 -20.96 -1.01 17.61
N VAL A 58 -22.15 -1.11 18.21
CA VAL A 58 -22.46 -0.57 19.55
C VAL A 58 -22.08 -1.55 20.67
N ALA A 59 -22.03 -2.85 20.37
CA ALA A 59 -21.69 -3.87 21.37
C ALA A 59 -20.59 -4.81 20.85
N ARG A 60 -20.40 -5.96 21.50
CA ARG A 60 -19.48 -6.98 20.99
C ARG A 60 -20.07 -7.61 19.73
N ALA A 61 -19.23 -7.82 18.73
CA ALA A 61 -19.61 -8.58 17.55
C ALA A 61 -18.47 -9.54 17.15
N ALA A 62 -18.86 -10.65 16.53
CA ALA A 62 -17.94 -11.64 16.00
C ALA A 62 -18.28 -11.93 14.55
N PHE A 63 -17.27 -12.04 13.70
CA PHE A 63 -17.38 -12.43 12.30
C PHE A 63 -16.55 -13.68 12.12
N LEU A 64 -17.23 -14.80 11.92
CA LEU A 64 -16.63 -16.12 11.80
C LEU A 64 -16.73 -16.60 10.36
N PHE A 65 -15.60 -16.79 9.73
CA PHE A 65 -15.46 -17.41 8.42
C PHE A 65 -14.92 -18.82 8.62
N THR A 66 -15.64 -19.83 8.14
CA THR A 66 -15.24 -21.24 8.28
C THR A 66 -15.16 -21.91 6.93
N ARG A 67 -14.23 -22.87 6.84
CA ARG A 67 -14.08 -23.75 5.68
C ARG A 67 -13.97 -25.19 6.18
N SER A 68 -15.00 -25.99 5.90
CA SER A 68 -15.05 -27.42 6.24
C SER A 68 -15.65 -28.19 5.08
N ASP A 69 -15.07 -29.35 4.74
CA ASP A 69 -15.54 -30.26 3.67
C ASP A 69 -15.79 -29.55 2.33
N GLY A 70 -14.91 -28.60 1.96
CA GLY A 70 -15.04 -27.81 0.75
C GLY A 70 -16.13 -26.73 0.78
N ARG A 71 -16.85 -26.58 1.92
CA ARG A 71 -17.89 -25.56 2.09
C ARG A 71 -17.34 -24.38 2.85
N PHE A 72 -17.56 -23.21 2.31
CA PHE A 72 -17.25 -21.93 2.96
C PHE A 72 -18.54 -21.35 3.56
N ARG A 73 -18.44 -20.84 4.78
CA ARG A 73 -19.54 -20.17 5.47
C ARG A 73 -19.03 -18.90 6.17
N ALA A 74 -19.78 -17.84 6.05
CA ALA A 74 -19.57 -16.57 6.74
C ALA A 74 -20.74 -16.32 7.69
N THR A 75 -20.48 -16.28 8.99
CA THR A 75 -21.49 -16.05 10.03
C THR A 75 -21.11 -14.82 10.85
N ALA A 76 -22.04 -13.90 11.04
CA ALA A 76 -21.90 -12.79 11.97
C ALA A 76 -22.72 -13.04 13.22
N LEU A 77 -22.19 -12.63 14.38
CA LEU A 77 -22.88 -12.61 15.67
C LEU A 77 -22.81 -11.19 16.21
N ALA A 78 -23.95 -10.58 16.51
CA ALA A 78 -24.02 -9.21 16.99
C ALA A 78 -25.20 -8.97 17.93
N ALA A 79 -25.16 -7.90 18.71
CA ALA A 79 -26.32 -7.46 19.47
C ALA A 79 -27.51 -7.17 18.55
N SER A 80 -28.73 -7.40 19.02
CA SER A 80 -29.93 -7.32 18.17
C SER A 80 -30.12 -6.02 17.42
N TYR A 81 -29.60 -4.91 17.94
CA TYR A 81 -29.63 -3.58 17.29
C TYR A 81 -28.51 -3.34 16.27
N ASP A 82 -27.46 -4.17 16.25
CA ASP A 82 -26.37 -4.12 15.28
C ASP A 82 -26.59 -5.07 14.07
N VAL A 83 -27.63 -5.91 14.11
CA VAL A 83 -27.89 -6.95 13.09
C VAL A 83 -28.19 -6.35 11.71
N ASP A 84 -29.06 -5.34 11.65
CA ASP A 84 -29.54 -4.79 10.39
C ASP A 84 -28.42 -4.14 9.54
N PRO A 85 -27.51 -3.30 10.08
CA PRO A 85 -26.38 -2.78 9.34
C PRO A 85 -25.45 -3.88 8.79
N ILE A 86 -25.23 -4.96 9.57
CA ILE A 86 -24.39 -6.08 9.15
C ILE A 86 -25.08 -6.87 8.02
N ALA A 87 -26.36 -7.20 8.18
CA ALA A 87 -27.13 -7.96 7.19
C ALA A 87 -27.20 -7.23 5.83
N ARG A 88 -27.32 -5.90 5.84
CA ARG A 88 -27.34 -5.08 4.61
C ARG A 88 -26.05 -5.13 3.80
N THR A 89 -24.93 -5.55 4.39
CA THR A 89 -23.68 -5.74 3.61
C THR A 89 -23.80 -6.87 2.60
N GLY A 90 -24.69 -7.85 2.83
CA GLY A 90 -24.88 -9.05 2.00
C GLY A 90 -23.66 -9.98 1.98
N LEU A 91 -22.74 -9.85 2.95
CA LEU A 91 -21.50 -10.62 3.01
C LEU A 91 -21.62 -11.92 3.81
N PHE A 92 -22.59 -12.01 4.70
CA PHE A 92 -22.75 -13.13 5.63
C PHE A 92 -23.93 -14.02 5.23
N ASP A 93 -23.73 -15.33 5.33
CA ASP A 93 -24.78 -16.32 5.09
C ASP A 93 -25.84 -16.29 6.20
N GLU A 94 -25.40 -15.88 7.41
CA GLU A 94 -26.26 -15.78 8.58
C GLU A 94 -25.77 -14.67 9.50
N VAL A 95 -26.72 -13.89 10.05
CA VAL A 95 -26.44 -12.88 11.08
C VAL A 95 -27.27 -13.24 12.31
N LEU A 96 -26.60 -13.69 13.36
CA LEU A 96 -27.21 -14.17 14.60
C LEU A 96 -27.32 -13.02 15.61
N PRO A 97 -28.55 -12.72 16.08
CA PRO A 97 -28.71 -11.76 17.16
C PRO A 97 -28.43 -12.40 18.53
N TYR A 98 -27.93 -11.58 19.45
CA TYR A 98 -28.01 -11.86 20.90
C TYR A 98 -28.65 -10.67 21.63
N ARG A 99 -29.09 -10.90 22.84
CA ARG A 99 -29.72 -9.92 23.73
C ARG A 99 -29.05 -9.93 25.11
N GLU A 100 -29.80 -10.10 26.18
CA GLU A 100 -29.32 -10.05 27.57
C GLU A 100 -28.32 -11.17 27.88
N GLU A 101 -28.42 -12.30 27.22
CA GLU A 101 -27.51 -13.45 27.40
C GLU A 101 -26.08 -13.16 26.91
N GLY A 102 -25.91 -12.12 26.05
CA GLY A 102 -24.63 -11.72 25.50
C GLY A 102 -24.06 -12.65 24.44
N ALA A 103 -22.87 -12.34 23.94
CA ALA A 103 -22.24 -13.10 22.86
C ALA A 103 -21.71 -14.48 23.27
N LYS A 104 -21.38 -14.68 24.56
CA LYS A 104 -20.66 -15.87 25.06
C LYS A 104 -21.33 -17.21 24.69
N PRO A 105 -22.59 -17.49 24.99
CA PRO A 105 -23.22 -18.80 24.71
C PRO A 105 -23.33 -19.06 23.21
N HIS A 106 -23.47 -18.01 22.40
CA HIS A 106 -23.54 -18.13 20.95
C HIS A 106 -22.15 -18.44 20.34
N LEU A 107 -21.08 -17.80 20.82
CA LEU A 107 -19.71 -18.10 20.41
C LEU A 107 -19.34 -19.55 20.73
N GLN A 108 -19.64 -20.02 21.95
CA GLN A 108 -19.40 -21.41 22.36
C GLN A 108 -20.09 -22.40 21.43
N ARG A 109 -21.36 -22.15 21.11
CA ARG A 109 -22.11 -23.00 20.18
C ARG A 109 -21.55 -22.99 18.78
N LEU A 110 -21.25 -21.80 18.22
CA LEU A 110 -20.74 -21.65 16.86
C LEU A 110 -19.39 -22.34 16.65
N VAL A 111 -18.46 -22.10 17.57
CA VAL A 111 -17.09 -22.64 17.47
C VAL A 111 -17.06 -24.12 17.85
N GLY A 112 -17.81 -24.50 18.91
CA GLY A 112 -17.87 -25.89 19.37
C GLY A 112 -18.56 -26.82 18.38
N ALA A 113 -19.65 -26.40 17.75
CA ALA A 113 -20.36 -27.18 16.74
C ALA A 113 -19.54 -27.44 15.47
N ALA A 114 -18.59 -26.56 15.17
CA ALA A 114 -17.73 -26.69 13.98
C ALA A 114 -16.50 -27.57 14.19
N GLY A 115 -16.21 -28.04 15.41
CA GLY A 115 -15.08 -28.91 15.73
C GLY A 115 -13.72 -28.28 15.41
N LEU A 116 -13.63 -26.94 15.46
CA LEU A 116 -12.46 -26.18 15.01
C LEU A 116 -11.27 -26.37 15.96
N THR A 117 -10.12 -26.68 15.39
CA THR A 117 -8.87 -26.89 16.14
C THR A 117 -7.85 -25.80 15.86
N ARG A 118 -7.95 -25.11 14.71
CA ARG A 118 -7.04 -24.04 14.30
C ARG A 118 -7.82 -22.81 13.80
N ILE A 119 -7.83 -21.76 14.61
CA ILE A 119 -8.58 -20.54 14.36
C ILE A 119 -7.62 -19.37 14.19
N ALA A 120 -7.64 -18.72 13.03
CA ALA A 120 -6.96 -17.45 12.86
C ALA A 120 -7.71 -16.34 13.61
N VAL A 121 -6.99 -15.52 14.37
CA VAL A 121 -7.52 -14.37 15.10
C VAL A 121 -6.71 -13.12 14.79
N ASN A 122 -7.32 -11.96 14.87
CA ASN A 122 -6.67 -10.68 14.57
C ASN A 122 -5.76 -10.23 15.73
N ALA A 123 -4.67 -10.94 15.92
CA ALA A 123 -3.61 -10.63 16.85
C ALA A 123 -2.27 -10.74 16.10
N SER A 124 -1.63 -9.61 15.86
CA SER A 124 -0.36 -9.52 15.14
C SER A 124 0.56 -8.52 15.83
N ARG A 125 1.86 -8.81 15.83
CA ARG A 125 2.89 -7.91 16.29
C ARG A 125 3.28 -6.88 15.23
N ASP A 126 3.27 -7.31 13.95
CA ASP A 126 3.92 -6.56 12.87
C ASP A 126 2.93 -5.99 11.85
N VAL A 127 1.69 -6.51 11.80
CA VAL A 127 0.66 -6.10 10.83
C VAL A 127 -0.52 -5.46 11.55
N THR A 128 -0.53 -4.14 11.63
CA THR A 128 -1.49 -3.36 12.44
C THR A 128 -2.96 -3.60 12.08
N ILE A 129 -3.28 -3.80 10.79
CA ILE A 129 -4.65 -4.09 10.36
C ILE A 129 -5.12 -5.49 10.79
N ALA A 130 -4.19 -6.39 11.11
CA ALA A 130 -4.49 -7.73 11.64
C ALA A 130 -4.34 -7.80 13.17
N ASP A 131 -4.26 -6.65 13.86
CA ASP A 131 -4.11 -6.54 15.31
C ASP A 131 -5.30 -5.78 15.95
N GLY A 132 -6.50 -6.25 15.67
CA GLY A 132 -7.73 -5.70 16.24
C GLY A 132 -8.12 -6.26 17.60
N LEU A 133 -7.52 -7.38 18.01
CA LEU A 133 -7.88 -8.10 19.22
C LEU A 133 -7.06 -7.60 20.42
N THR A 134 -7.62 -6.69 21.20
CA THR A 134 -6.95 -6.22 22.44
C THR A 134 -6.72 -7.38 23.42
N SER A 135 -5.74 -7.24 24.34
CA SER A 135 -5.47 -8.25 25.38
C SER A 135 -6.72 -8.64 26.15
N GLY A 136 -7.58 -7.69 26.55
CA GLY A 136 -8.83 -7.98 27.27
C GLY A 136 -9.86 -8.72 26.43
N MET A 137 -9.94 -8.42 25.13
CA MET A 137 -10.83 -9.13 24.22
C MET A 137 -10.32 -10.54 23.90
N ARG A 138 -8.99 -10.69 23.77
CA ARG A 138 -8.35 -11.99 23.63
C ARG A 138 -8.64 -12.88 24.85
N HIS A 139 -8.44 -12.35 26.03
CA HIS A 139 -8.74 -13.07 27.28
C HIS A 139 -10.21 -13.48 27.38
N TYR A 140 -11.14 -12.57 27.02
CA TYR A 140 -12.56 -12.89 26.95
C TYR A 140 -12.85 -14.07 25.97
N LEU A 141 -12.21 -14.12 24.81
CA LEU A 141 -12.36 -15.24 23.88
C LEU A 141 -11.78 -16.54 24.44
N GLU A 142 -10.59 -16.50 25.06
CA GLU A 142 -9.94 -17.64 25.70
C GLU A 142 -10.81 -18.24 26.82
N GLU A 143 -11.35 -17.40 27.70
CA GLU A 143 -12.30 -17.83 28.75
C GLU A 143 -13.63 -18.35 28.18
N THR A 144 -14.10 -17.75 27.07
CA THR A 144 -15.36 -18.13 26.45
C THR A 144 -15.26 -19.48 25.78
N LEU A 145 -14.20 -19.73 25.01
CA LEU A 145 -14.03 -20.90 24.15
C LEU A 145 -13.30 -22.06 24.85
N GLY A 146 -12.63 -21.75 25.96
CA GLY A 146 -11.87 -22.70 26.75
C GLY A 146 -10.44 -22.95 26.25
N PRO A 147 -9.57 -23.52 27.11
CA PRO A 147 -8.15 -23.62 26.86
C PRO A 147 -7.77 -24.55 25.69
N GLU A 148 -8.63 -25.51 25.37
CA GLU A 148 -8.40 -26.45 24.26
C GLU A 148 -8.46 -25.72 22.90
N ILE A 149 -9.49 -24.92 22.68
CA ILE A 149 -9.67 -24.13 21.46
C ILE A 149 -8.66 -22.97 21.41
N ALA A 150 -8.45 -22.28 22.54
CA ALA A 150 -7.54 -21.16 22.63
C ALA A 150 -6.08 -21.52 22.27
N ARG A 151 -5.63 -22.74 22.56
CA ARG A 151 -4.31 -23.25 22.11
C ARG A 151 -4.18 -23.33 20.59
N GLY A 152 -5.27 -23.42 19.86
CA GLY A 152 -5.35 -23.41 18.41
C GLY A 152 -5.39 -22.02 17.77
N PHE A 153 -5.34 -20.94 18.56
CA PHE A 153 -5.31 -19.58 18.01
C PHE A 153 -3.99 -19.29 17.33
N VAL A 154 -4.07 -18.89 16.05
CA VAL A 154 -2.93 -18.45 15.24
C VAL A 154 -3.18 -17.01 14.76
N SER A 155 -2.13 -16.27 14.45
CA SER A 155 -2.29 -14.93 13.86
C SER A 155 -2.95 -15.01 12.48
N SER A 156 -3.86 -14.08 12.20
CA SER A 156 -4.46 -13.91 10.87
C SER A 156 -3.59 -13.08 9.92
N GLU A 157 -2.42 -12.58 10.35
CA GLU A 157 -1.62 -11.59 9.60
C GLU A 157 -1.34 -11.99 8.15
N ARG A 158 -0.93 -13.25 7.91
CA ARG A 158 -0.63 -13.71 6.54
C ARG A 158 -1.89 -13.79 5.69
N LEU A 159 -3.01 -14.23 6.28
CA LEU A 159 -4.30 -14.28 5.60
C LEU A 159 -4.76 -12.88 5.21
N VAL A 160 -4.67 -11.93 6.15
CA VAL A 160 -5.08 -10.53 5.94
C VAL A 160 -4.18 -9.84 4.92
N VAL A 161 -2.86 -10.07 4.99
CA VAL A 161 -1.89 -9.51 4.02
C VAL A 161 -2.18 -10.01 2.60
N SER A 162 -2.42 -11.32 2.42
CA SER A 162 -2.79 -11.87 1.11
C SER A 162 -4.17 -11.36 0.66
N LEU A 163 -5.16 -11.31 1.57
CA LEU A 163 -6.53 -10.91 1.27
C LEU A 163 -6.61 -9.45 0.79
N LEU A 164 -5.85 -8.53 1.38
CA LEU A 164 -5.88 -7.10 1.05
C LEU A 164 -4.79 -6.71 0.06
N GLY A 165 -3.67 -7.42 0.08
CA GLY A 165 -2.54 -7.17 -0.82
C GLY A 165 -2.82 -7.56 -2.26
N ARG A 166 -3.47 -8.71 -2.52
CA ARG A 166 -3.89 -9.10 -3.88
C ARG A 166 -5.04 -8.22 -4.34
N LYS A 167 -4.83 -7.48 -5.41
CA LYS A 167 -5.82 -6.56 -5.98
C LYS A 167 -6.70 -7.30 -6.97
N LEU A 168 -7.99 -6.99 -6.97
CA LEU A 168 -8.94 -7.48 -7.98
C LEU A 168 -8.77 -6.68 -9.28
N PRO A 169 -9.25 -7.18 -10.43
CA PRO A 169 -9.09 -6.51 -11.73
C PRO A 169 -9.54 -5.04 -11.73
N ASP A 170 -10.67 -4.73 -11.10
CA ASP A 170 -11.19 -3.36 -11.01
C ASP A 170 -10.29 -2.46 -10.16
N GLU A 171 -9.69 -2.99 -9.09
CA GLU A 171 -8.73 -2.27 -8.25
C GLU A 171 -7.45 -1.97 -9.05
N ILE A 172 -6.94 -2.94 -9.82
CA ILE A 172 -5.79 -2.75 -10.72
C ILE A 172 -6.10 -1.70 -11.79
N ALA A 173 -7.32 -1.67 -12.31
CA ALA A 173 -7.74 -0.65 -13.28
C ALA A 173 -7.76 0.75 -12.67
N ALA A 174 -8.25 0.90 -11.43
CA ALA A 174 -8.24 2.18 -10.70
C ALA A 174 -6.82 2.64 -10.38
N LEU A 175 -5.97 1.75 -9.86
CA LEU A 175 -4.55 2.01 -9.63
C LEU A 175 -3.86 2.46 -10.93
N THR A 176 -4.09 1.75 -12.02
CA THR A 176 -3.55 2.12 -13.33
C THR A 176 -3.99 3.53 -13.74
N THR A 177 -5.25 3.89 -13.52
CA THR A 177 -5.76 5.24 -13.81
C THR A 177 -5.07 6.29 -12.95
N ALA A 178 -4.92 6.03 -11.64
CA ALA A 178 -4.23 6.94 -10.71
C ALA A 178 -2.77 7.17 -11.14
N VAL A 179 -2.05 6.10 -11.49
CA VAL A 179 -0.64 6.17 -11.95
C VAL A 179 -0.51 6.94 -13.26
N LEU A 180 -1.36 6.65 -14.25
CA LEU A 180 -1.32 7.36 -15.54
C LEU A 180 -1.68 8.84 -15.39
N ALA A 181 -2.64 9.17 -14.52
CA ALA A 181 -2.97 10.56 -14.20
C ALA A 181 -1.77 11.25 -13.51
N THR A 182 -1.13 10.60 -12.55
CA THR A 182 0.07 11.12 -11.88
C THR A 182 1.21 11.37 -12.85
N GLN A 183 1.54 10.41 -13.72
CA GLN A 183 2.59 10.57 -14.74
C GLN A 183 2.28 11.74 -15.69
N ARG A 184 1.03 11.88 -16.11
CA ARG A 184 0.60 13.01 -16.94
C ARG A 184 0.77 14.35 -16.21
N ILE A 185 0.34 14.44 -14.96
CA ILE A 185 0.48 15.66 -14.14
C ILE A 185 1.94 16.03 -13.96
N CYS A 186 2.80 15.05 -13.64
CA CYS A 186 4.24 15.27 -13.51
C CYS A 186 4.85 15.78 -14.83
N SER A 187 4.48 15.20 -15.97
CA SER A 187 5.00 15.62 -17.27
C SER A 187 4.53 17.02 -17.68
N GLU A 188 3.28 17.40 -17.36
CA GLU A 188 2.76 18.75 -17.59
C GLU A 188 3.40 19.79 -16.64
N ALA A 189 3.73 19.39 -15.39
CA ALA A 189 4.37 20.24 -14.39
C ALA A 189 5.84 20.52 -14.69
N LEU A 190 6.58 19.53 -15.17
CA LEU A 190 8.03 19.61 -15.40
C LEU A 190 8.38 20.17 -16.79
N THR A 191 7.76 21.28 -17.16
CA THR A 191 7.98 22.00 -18.43
C THR A 191 8.47 23.42 -18.19
N ARG A 192 9.16 24.03 -19.16
CA ARG A 192 9.61 25.42 -19.07
C ARG A 192 8.46 26.42 -18.97
N GLU A 193 7.30 26.06 -19.46
CA GLU A 193 6.09 26.87 -19.35
C GLU A 193 5.60 26.97 -17.89
N ARG A 194 5.74 25.90 -17.12
CA ARG A 194 5.30 25.83 -15.72
C ARG A 194 6.41 26.19 -14.74
N VAL A 195 7.62 25.74 -15.00
CA VAL A 195 8.80 26.07 -14.22
C VAL A 195 9.51 27.27 -14.84
N VAL A 196 9.14 28.46 -14.43
CA VAL A 196 9.78 29.73 -14.82
C VAL A 196 10.84 30.07 -13.78
N PRO A 197 12.16 29.89 -14.07
CA PRO A 197 13.22 30.16 -13.10
C PRO A 197 13.22 31.60 -12.60
N GLY A 198 13.45 31.75 -11.30
CA GLY A 198 13.40 33.04 -10.63
C GLY A 198 11.98 33.50 -10.26
N ARG A 199 10.94 32.73 -10.63
CA ARG A 199 9.54 33.08 -10.38
C ARG A 199 8.72 31.94 -9.77
N THR A 200 8.76 30.74 -10.34
CA THR A 200 8.00 29.58 -9.84
C THR A 200 8.59 29.10 -8.52
N THR A 201 7.74 28.83 -7.53
CA THR A 201 8.12 28.24 -6.23
C THR A 201 7.75 26.77 -6.17
N GLU A 202 8.32 26.01 -5.21
CA GLU A 202 7.90 24.63 -4.93
C GLU A 202 6.39 24.56 -4.70
N ARG A 203 5.84 25.45 -3.85
CA ARG A 203 4.39 25.54 -3.55
C ARG A 203 3.55 25.81 -4.78
N ALA A 204 3.95 26.79 -5.61
CA ALA A 204 3.20 27.12 -6.82
C ALA A 204 3.16 25.95 -7.82
N LEU A 205 4.23 25.15 -7.90
CA LEU A 205 4.26 23.95 -8.73
C LEU A 205 3.32 22.88 -8.18
N THR A 206 3.32 22.65 -6.86
CA THR A 206 2.43 21.71 -6.19
C THR A 206 0.96 22.11 -6.32
N ASP A 207 0.64 23.41 -6.14
CA ASP A 207 -0.72 23.91 -6.31
C ASP A 207 -1.26 23.68 -7.72
N PHE A 208 -0.40 23.85 -8.74
CA PHE A 208 -0.73 23.49 -10.13
C PHE A 208 -1.03 21.99 -10.25
N MET A 209 -0.17 21.12 -9.70
CA MET A 209 -0.35 19.67 -9.78
C MET A 209 -1.64 19.23 -9.09
N ALA A 210 -1.95 19.77 -7.91
CA ALA A 210 -3.18 19.49 -7.19
C ALA A 210 -4.44 19.98 -7.94
N ALA A 211 -4.38 21.16 -8.57
CA ALA A 211 -5.47 21.65 -9.40
C ALA A 211 -5.68 20.73 -10.61
N ARG A 212 -4.59 20.32 -11.24
CA ARG A 212 -4.65 19.43 -12.41
C ARG A 212 -5.19 18.05 -12.08
N ALA A 213 -4.87 17.51 -10.89
CA ALA A 213 -5.46 16.25 -10.41
C ALA A 213 -6.99 16.34 -10.36
N ARG A 214 -7.52 17.42 -9.77
CA ARG A 214 -8.99 17.66 -9.72
C ARG A 214 -9.63 17.72 -11.10
N GLU A 215 -8.99 18.38 -12.07
CA GLU A 215 -9.48 18.45 -13.45
C GLU A 215 -9.53 17.07 -14.13
N LEU A 216 -8.64 16.16 -13.75
CA LEU A 216 -8.60 14.77 -14.22
C LEU A 216 -9.51 13.83 -13.41
N GLY A 217 -10.34 14.35 -12.49
CA GLY A 217 -11.22 13.54 -11.65
C GLY A 217 -10.51 12.77 -10.54
N CYS A 218 -9.28 13.18 -10.22
CA CYS A 218 -8.47 12.62 -9.13
C CYS A 218 -8.39 13.60 -7.95
N VAL A 219 -7.90 13.12 -6.82
CA VAL A 219 -7.48 13.94 -5.69
C VAL A 219 -5.99 13.72 -5.42
N MET A 220 -5.33 14.69 -4.85
CA MET A 220 -3.94 14.52 -4.39
C MET A 220 -3.92 13.54 -3.21
N ALA A 221 -3.10 12.51 -3.28
CA ALA A 221 -2.92 11.54 -2.20
C ALA A 221 -1.86 12.03 -1.19
N PHE A 222 -0.73 12.52 -1.71
CA PHE A 222 0.33 13.16 -0.94
C PHE A 222 1.20 14.01 -1.87
N GLU A 223 2.12 14.80 -1.28
CA GLU A 223 2.97 15.70 -2.03
C GLU A 223 4.34 15.92 -1.38
N SER A 224 5.38 15.92 -2.18
CA SER A 224 6.70 16.43 -1.83
C SER A 224 7.34 16.98 -3.10
N VAL A 225 7.59 18.29 -3.14
CA VAL A 225 8.34 18.97 -4.21
C VAL A 225 9.54 19.63 -3.55
N VAL A 226 10.73 19.13 -3.84
CA VAL A 226 11.95 19.56 -3.18
C VAL A 226 12.99 20.04 -4.19
N VAL A 227 13.55 21.21 -3.93
CA VAL A 227 14.68 21.80 -4.66
C VAL A 227 15.84 22.07 -3.69
N GLY A 228 17.07 21.80 -4.09
CA GLY A 228 18.28 22.03 -3.27
C GLY A 228 18.58 20.86 -2.30
N PRO A 229 18.95 21.12 -1.02
CA PRO A 229 19.33 20.08 -0.08
C PRO A 229 18.28 19.00 0.14
N ALA A 230 18.73 17.79 0.49
CA ALA A 230 17.82 16.72 0.90
C ALA A 230 17.04 17.11 2.15
N ARG A 231 15.71 17.02 2.12
CA ARG A 231 14.83 17.38 3.22
C ARG A 231 13.89 16.23 3.62
N GLY A 232 14.04 15.06 3.02
CA GLY A 232 13.12 13.94 3.19
C GLY A 232 11.71 14.27 2.66
N HIS A 233 10.68 13.67 3.26
CA HIS A 233 9.27 13.98 2.96
C HIS A 233 8.89 15.33 3.57
N SER A 234 9.28 16.42 2.91
CA SER A 234 9.00 17.76 3.37
C SER A 234 7.90 18.40 2.56
N GLU A 235 7.04 19.15 3.23
CA GLU A 235 6.06 20.00 2.55
C GLU A 235 6.75 20.99 1.62
N PRO A 236 6.12 21.32 0.46
CA PRO A 236 6.60 22.34 -0.46
C PRO A 236 6.72 23.71 0.23
N THR A 237 7.78 24.41 -0.06
CA THR A 237 8.06 25.74 0.50
C THR A 237 7.89 26.84 -0.55
N ASP A 238 8.07 28.11 -0.13
CA ASP A 238 8.10 29.25 -1.03
C ASP A 238 9.48 29.46 -1.66
N ARG A 239 10.37 28.44 -1.61
CA ARG A 239 11.66 28.47 -2.30
C ARG A 239 11.44 28.62 -3.79
N VAL A 240 12.05 29.66 -4.34
CA VAL A 240 12.02 29.96 -5.78
C VAL A 240 12.97 29.03 -6.52
N ILE A 241 12.46 28.35 -7.53
CA ILE A 241 13.21 27.48 -8.43
C ILE A 241 14.08 28.35 -9.36
N ARG A 242 15.33 27.98 -9.54
CA ARG A 242 16.34 28.70 -10.33
C ARG A 242 16.94 27.84 -11.42
N GLU A 243 17.60 28.46 -12.40
CA GLU A 243 18.43 27.75 -13.36
C GLU A 243 19.54 27.01 -12.63
N GLY A 244 19.78 25.76 -13.02
CA GLY A 244 20.75 24.88 -12.35
C GLY A 244 20.21 24.18 -11.10
N ASP A 245 18.95 24.30 -10.80
CA ASP A 245 18.32 23.51 -9.75
C ASP A 245 17.93 22.11 -10.25
N VAL A 246 17.97 21.14 -9.34
CA VAL A 246 17.35 19.82 -9.51
C VAL A 246 16.01 19.83 -8.79
N ILE A 247 14.94 19.55 -9.50
CA ILE A 247 13.62 19.34 -8.94
C ILE A 247 13.44 17.85 -8.68
N ARG A 248 13.07 17.49 -7.46
CA ARG A 248 12.68 16.14 -7.07
C ARG A 248 11.21 16.19 -6.69
N LEU A 249 10.40 15.49 -7.46
CA LEU A 249 9.02 15.24 -7.16
C LEU A 249 8.90 13.89 -6.48
N ASP A 250 8.10 13.84 -5.43
CA ASP A 250 7.60 12.64 -4.79
C ASP A 250 6.11 12.90 -4.59
N TRP A 251 5.28 12.37 -5.51
CA TRP A 251 3.92 12.85 -5.66
C TRP A 251 2.97 11.77 -6.18
N GLY A 252 1.77 11.73 -5.60
CA GLY A 252 0.74 10.78 -6.01
C GLY A 252 -0.65 11.38 -6.11
N ALA A 253 -1.38 11.00 -7.15
CA ALA A 253 -2.83 11.18 -7.26
C ALA A 253 -3.56 9.94 -6.75
N SER A 254 -4.81 10.13 -6.32
CA SER A 254 -5.74 9.06 -5.99
C SER A 254 -6.96 9.13 -6.90
N TYR A 255 -7.34 7.98 -7.48
CA TYR A 255 -8.56 7.80 -8.27
C TYR A 255 -9.47 6.76 -7.61
N GLU A 256 -10.73 7.12 -7.32
CA GLU A 256 -11.71 6.27 -6.61
C GLU A 256 -11.14 5.67 -5.29
N GLY A 257 -10.24 6.42 -4.61
CA GLY A 257 -9.57 6.03 -3.38
C GLY A 257 -8.27 5.23 -3.57
N TYR A 258 -7.92 4.79 -4.79
CA TYR A 258 -6.68 4.07 -5.07
C TYR A 258 -5.56 5.05 -5.41
N CYS A 259 -4.42 4.92 -4.72
CA CYS A 259 -3.31 5.85 -4.76
C CYS A 259 -2.25 5.44 -5.79
N ALA A 260 -1.56 6.42 -6.35
CA ALA A 260 -0.29 6.27 -7.06
C ALA A 260 0.84 6.84 -6.19
N ASP A 261 2.08 6.40 -6.44
CA ASP A 261 3.29 6.87 -5.79
C ASP A 261 4.45 6.91 -6.78
N ILE A 262 4.93 8.10 -7.13
CA ILE A 262 5.93 8.26 -8.20
C ILE A 262 6.94 9.34 -7.82
N GLN A 263 8.23 8.99 -7.89
CA GLN A 263 9.29 9.98 -7.81
C GLN A 263 9.85 10.30 -9.19
N ARG A 264 10.09 11.59 -9.44
CA ARG A 264 10.70 12.10 -10.67
C ARG A 264 11.81 13.08 -10.35
N THR A 265 12.92 12.96 -11.09
CA THR A 265 14.06 13.87 -11.03
C THR A 265 14.15 14.67 -12.33
N ALA A 266 14.20 16.01 -12.20
CA ALA A 266 14.33 16.94 -13.32
C ALA A 266 15.44 17.96 -13.09
N TRP A 267 16.03 18.44 -14.17
CA TRP A 267 17.05 19.50 -14.19
C TRP A 267 16.53 20.76 -14.85
N VAL A 268 16.63 21.89 -14.17
CA VAL A 268 16.30 23.21 -14.75
C VAL A 268 17.51 23.71 -15.53
N ALA A 269 17.42 23.74 -16.86
CA ALA A 269 18.52 24.14 -17.74
C ALA A 269 19.01 25.52 -17.41
N LYS A 270 20.34 25.72 -17.57
CA LYS A 270 20.99 27.02 -17.48
C LYS A 270 20.96 27.74 -18.82
N ALA A 271 20.80 29.05 -18.80
CA ALA A 271 20.93 29.85 -20.01
C ALA A 271 22.28 29.58 -20.67
N GLY A 272 22.24 29.25 -21.98
CA GLY A 272 23.48 28.96 -22.77
C GLY A 272 24.04 27.52 -22.61
N ASP A 273 23.50 26.69 -21.68
CA ASP A 273 23.84 25.27 -21.56
C ASP A 273 22.58 24.42 -21.26
N PRO A 274 21.78 24.05 -22.28
CA PRO A 274 20.57 23.30 -22.13
C PRO A 274 20.84 21.79 -22.02
N ARG A 275 21.79 21.38 -21.17
CA ARG A 275 22.12 19.96 -20.97
C ARG A 275 22.02 19.58 -19.50
N VAL A 276 21.68 18.32 -19.26
CA VAL A 276 21.81 17.72 -17.92
C VAL A 276 23.30 17.59 -17.62
N PRO A 277 23.81 18.07 -16.47
CA PRO A 277 25.23 17.96 -16.14
C PRO A 277 25.62 16.49 -15.90
N ASP A 278 26.86 16.15 -16.30
CA ASP A 278 27.38 14.78 -16.26
C ASP A 278 27.29 14.14 -14.85
N TRP A 279 27.54 14.94 -13.81
CA TRP A 279 27.45 14.43 -12.44
C TRP A 279 26.02 13.93 -12.09
N LEU A 280 25.00 14.69 -12.50
CA LEU A 280 23.58 14.31 -12.23
C LEU A 280 23.16 13.12 -13.09
N ALA A 281 23.58 13.10 -14.35
CA ALA A 281 23.33 11.98 -15.25
C ALA A 281 23.93 10.66 -14.71
N ARG A 282 25.16 10.71 -14.16
CA ARG A 282 25.80 9.54 -13.52
C ARG A 282 25.04 9.06 -12.29
N LEU A 283 24.63 9.97 -11.38
CA LEU A 283 23.87 9.62 -10.18
C LEU A 283 22.51 9.01 -10.55
N PHE A 284 21.83 9.61 -11.52
CA PHE A 284 20.55 9.11 -12.00
C PHE A 284 20.68 7.72 -12.65
N ALA A 285 21.72 7.50 -13.44
CA ALA A 285 21.99 6.19 -14.07
C ALA A 285 22.23 5.08 -13.02
N ALA A 286 22.92 5.39 -11.91
CA ALA A 286 23.10 4.44 -10.80
C ALA A 286 21.78 4.15 -10.08
N THR A 287 20.97 5.17 -9.83
CA THR A 287 19.61 5.01 -9.23
C THR A 287 18.70 4.18 -10.15
N LEU A 288 18.70 4.47 -11.45
CA LEU A 288 17.93 3.70 -12.45
C LEU A 288 18.36 2.23 -12.50
N LYS A 289 19.66 1.95 -12.41
CA LYS A 289 20.19 0.59 -12.35
C LYS A 289 19.69 -0.14 -11.10
N ALA A 290 19.67 0.51 -9.95
CA ALA A 290 19.17 -0.05 -8.70
C ALA A 290 17.64 -0.30 -8.76
N ASN A 291 16.87 0.65 -9.28
CA ASN A 291 15.43 0.50 -9.48
C ASN A 291 15.11 -0.70 -10.40
N ARG A 292 15.83 -0.83 -11.52
CA ARG A 292 15.71 -1.98 -12.43
C ARG A 292 16.08 -3.30 -11.78
N ALA A 293 17.08 -3.33 -10.90
CA ALA A 293 17.47 -4.53 -10.17
C ALA A 293 16.38 -4.93 -9.16
N ALA A 294 15.79 -3.98 -8.43
CA ALA A 294 14.68 -4.20 -7.53
C ALA A 294 13.44 -4.71 -8.29
N LEU A 295 13.07 -4.04 -9.40
CA LEU A 295 11.94 -4.47 -10.27
C LEU A 295 12.13 -5.88 -10.84
N ALA A 296 13.36 -6.27 -11.21
CA ALA A 296 13.66 -7.60 -11.70
C ALA A 296 13.54 -8.68 -10.60
N ALA A 297 13.79 -8.32 -9.35
CA ALA A 297 13.62 -9.19 -8.19
C ALA A 297 12.17 -9.22 -7.68
N LEU A 298 11.34 -8.23 -8.03
CA LEU A 298 9.92 -8.14 -7.66
C LEU A 298 9.11 -9.15 -8.48
N ARG A 299 9.00 -10.39 -7.98
CA ARG A 299 8.28 -11.50 -8.65
C ARG A 299 7.68 -12.47 -7.64
N PRO A 300 6.64 -13.22 -8.03
CA PRO A 300 6.03 -14.20 -7.15
C PRO A 300 7.04 -15.18 -6.54
N GLY A 301 6.91 -15.42 -5.24
CA GLY A 301 7.74 -16.34 -4.49
C GLY A 301 8.99 -15.74 -3.83
N ASN A 302 9.51 -14.62 -4.36
CA ASN A 302 10.53 -13.82 -3.66
C ASN A 302 9.91 -13.12 -2.45
N THR A 303 10.76 -12.65 -1.54
CA THR A 303 10.35 -11.84 -0.39
C THR A 303 10.64 -10.36 -0.62
N GLY A 304 10.06 -9.49 0.21
CA GLY A 304 10.41 -8.06 0.18
C GLY A 304 11.90 -7.80 0.42
N LEU A 305 12.53 -8.63 1.29
CA LEU A 305 13.97 -8.60 1.55
C LEU A 305 14.80 -8.91 0.29
N ASP A 306 14.35 -9.84 -0.55
CA ASP A 306 15.06 -10.17 -1.80
C ASP A 306 15.05 -9.00 -2.78
N VAL A 307 13.93 -8.27 -2.85
CA VAL A 307 13.78 -7.06 -3.68
C VAL A 307 14.68 -5.93 -3.17
N ASP A 308 14.62 -5.63 -1.86
CA ASP A 308 15.49 -4.61 -1.25
C ASP A 308 16.96 -4.92 -1.46
N ARG A 309 17.36 -6.17 -1.20
CA ARG A 309 18.75 -6.61 -1.38
C ARG A 309 19.23 -6.41 -2.82
N ALA A 310 18.39 -6.68 -3.81
CA ALA A 310 18.76 -6.48 -5.22
C ALA A 310 19.03 -5.00 -5.56
N GLY A 311 18.13 -4.09 -5.16
CA GLY A 311 18.29 -2.65 -5.36
C GLY A 311 19.47 -2.09 -4.58
N ARG A 312 19.55 -2.39 -3.29
CA ARG A 312 20.59 -1.91 -2.37
C ARG A 312 21.98 -2.36 -2.78
N SER A 313 22.17 -3.64 -3.09
CA SER A 313 23.46 -4.20 -3.53
C SER A 313 23.92 -3.59 -4.85
N SER A 314 23.01 -3.18 -5.73
CA SER A 314 23.36 -2.50 -6.98
C SER A 314 24.05 -1.15 -6.73
N LEU A 315 23.55 -0.34 -5.78
CA LEU A 315 24.18 0.95 -5.41
C LEU A 315 25.52 0.75 -4.70
N VAL A 316 25.58 -0.22 -3.77
CA VAL A 316 26.82 -0.54 -3.04
C VAL A 316 27.91 -1.01 -4.00
N ALA A 317 27.59 -1.83 -5.00
CA ALA A 317 28.53 -2.29 -6.02
C ALA A 317 29.07 -1.14 -6.89
N ASP A 318 28.30 -0.07 -7.07
CA ASP A 318 28.72 1.15 -7.78
C ASP A 318 29.46 2.15 -6.85
N GLY A 319 29.74 1.77 -5.58
CA GLY A 319 30.51 2.54 -4.61
C GLY A 319 29.70 3.56 -3.80
N TYR A 320 28.38 3.51 -3.84
CA TYR A 320 27.51 4.37 -3.03
C TYR A 320 27.17 3.74 -1.69
N ALA A 321 26.82 4.57 -0.72
CA ALA A 321 26.33 4.12 0.60
C ALA A 321 24.93 3.48 0.50
N GLU A 322 24.59 2.66 1.47
CA GLU A 322 23.24 2.18 1.63
C GLU A 322 22.28 3.32 2.02
N TYR A 323 21.06 3.29 1.49
CA TYR A 323 20.02 4.25 1.86
C TYR A 323 19.31 3.84 3.17
N PRO A 324 18.79 4.81 3.96
CA PRO A 324 18.30 4.56 5.32
C PRO A 324 16.82 4.13 5.42
N HIS A 325 16.24 3.58 4.36
CA HIS A 325 14.85 3.13 4.30
C HIS A 325 14.71 1.85 3.47
N GLY A 326 13.50 1.33 3.28
CA GLY A 326 13.20 0.23 2.36
C GLY A 326 13.25 0.65 0.90
N SER A 327 13.31 -0.32 0.01
CA SER A 327 13.26 -0.11 -1.45
C SER A 327 11.85 0.07 -1.97
N GLY A 328 10.82 0.09 -1.11
CA GLY A 328 9.44 0.28 -1.51
C GLY A 328 8.42 -0.44 -0.63
N HIS A 329 7.16 -0.34 -1.01
CA HIS A 329 6.03 -0.83 -0.25
C HIS A 329 4.86 -1.21 -1.17
N ALA A 330 3.89 -1.95 -0.62
CA ALA A 330 2.62 -2.18 -1.33
C ALA A 330 1.82 -0.87 -1.43
N ILE A 331 1.10 -0.72 -2.53
CA ILE A 331 0.23 0.44 -2.79
C ILE A 331 -1.21 -0.02 -3.09
N GLY A 332 -2.18 0.82 -2.76
CA GLY A 332 -3.60 0.51 -2.96
C GLY A 332 -4.54 1.63 -2.52
N LEU A 333 -5.45 1.34 -1.58
CA LEU A 333 -6.31 2.36 -0.97
C LEU A 333 -5.54 3.33 -0.06
N LYS A 334 -4.31 3.00 0.25
CA LYS A 334 -3.36 3.88 0.93
C LYS A 334 -2.08 3.92 0.10
N VAL A 335 -1.32 5.00 0.25
CA VAL A 335 0.02 5.10 -0.33
C VAL A 335 0.89 3.97 0.24
N HIS A 336 1.02 3.86 1.56
CA HIS A 336 1.58 2.69 2.23
C HIS A 336 0.43 1.72 2.58
N ASP A 337 0.16 0.77 1.70
CA ASP A 337 -0.96 -0.18 1.83
C ASP A 337 -0.49 -1.55 2.36
N ILE A 338 -1.43 -2.46 2.50
CA ILE A 338 -1.19 -3.79 3.06
C ILE A 338 -0.51 -4.69 2.04
N GLY A 339 0.66 -5.22 2.42
CA GLY A 339 1.45 -6.12 1.58
C GLY A 339 2.82 -6.41 2.21
N PRO A 340 3.68 -7.20 1.54
CA PRO A 340 5.08 -7.30 1.88
C PRO A 340 5.75 -5.92 1.84
N LEU A 341 6.63 -5.64 2.81
CA LEU A 341 7.49 -4.46 2.77
C LEU A 341 8.78 -4.79 2.01
N LEU A 342 9.13 -3.99 1.02
CA LEU A 342 10.37 -4.15 0.26
C LEU A 342 11.52 -3.48 1.03
N GLY A 343 12.04 -4.14 2.06
CA GLY A 343 12.99 -3.53 2.99
C GLY A 343 14.05 -4.49 3.50
N PRO A 344 15.11 -3.95 4.14
CA PRO A 344 16.15 -4.74 4.78
C PRO A 344 15.64 -5.40 6.07
N ASP A 345 16.35 -6.44 6.53
CA ASP A 345 15.99 -7.18 7.76
C ASP A 345 16.30 -6.37 9.04
N TRP A 346 15.69 -5.21 9.15
CA TRP A 346 15.74 -4.38 10.35
C TRP A 346 14.57 -4.75 11.28
N LYS A 347 14.80 -5.77 12.11
CA LYS A 347 13.76 -6.44 12.91
C LYS A 347 12.90 -5.50 13.75
N GLU A 348 13.52 -4.51 14.40
CA GLU A 348 12.81 -3.55 15.26
C GLU A 348 12.00 -2.51 14.44
N ARG A 349 12.35 -2.28 13.17
CA ARG A 349 11.70 -1.28 12.33
C ARG A 349 10.65 -1.88 11.40
N TYR A 350 10.95 -3.03 10.82
CA TYR A 350 10.13 -3.62 9.75
C TYR A 350 9.52 -4.99 10.10
N GLY A 351 9.93 -5.58 11.23
CA GLY A 351 9.37 -6.84 11.72
C GLY A 351 9.44 -7.97 10.69
N ALA A 352 8.39 -8.79 10.68
CA ALA A 352 8.30 -9.93 9.77
C ALA A 352 7.85 -9.57 8.34
N GLN A 353 7.38 -8.34 8.09
CA GLN A 353 6.76 -7.96 6.82
C GLN A 353 7.71 -8.07 5.63
N VAL A 354 9.03 -7.87 5.83
CA VAL A 354 10.04 -8.03 4.78
C VAL A 354 10.24 -9.48 4.34
N HIS A 355 9.83 -10.45 5.15
CA HIS A 355 9.91 -11.89 4.88
C HIS A 355 8.64 -12.46 4.25
N PHE A 356 7.58 -11.67 4.10
CA PHE A 356 6.39 -12.11 3.40
C PHE A 356 6.69 -12.28 1.92
N LYS A 357 6.11 -13.33 1.35
CA LYS A 357 6.27 -13.62 -0.08
C LYS A 357 5.43 -12.67 -0.90
N ILE A 358 6.02 -12.23 -1.99
CA ILE A 358 5.34 -11.50 -3.05
C ILE A 358 4.43 -12.47 -3.79
N GLU A 359 3.21 -12.05 -4.02
CA GLU A 359 2.15 -12.84 -4.64
C GLU A 359 1.67 -12.17 -5.94
N PRO A 360 1.10 -12.94 -6.88
CA PRO A 360 0.44 -12.34 -8.04
C PRO A 360 -0.67 -11.37 -7.63
N ASP A 361 -0.94 -10.39 -8.49
CA ASP A 361 -1.96 -9.36 -8.35
C ASP A 361 -1.68 -8.34 -7.21
N GLN A 362 -0.47 -8.34 -6.65
CA GLN A 362 0.01 -7.27 -5.78
C GLN A 362 0.58 -6.11 -6.61
N VAL A 363 0.46 -4.91 -6.08
CA VAL A 363 1.00 -3.67 -6.68
C VAL A 363 1.92 -3.00 -5.67
N PHE A 364 3.07 -2.52 -6.14
CA PHE A 364 4.12 -1.94 -5.31
C PHE A 364 4.63 -0.64 -5.91
N ALA A 365 4.96 0.31 -5.06
CA ALA A 365 5.87 1.39 -5.32
C ALA A 365 7.31 0.89 -5.11
N VAL A 366 8.21 1.16 -6.05
CA VAL A 366 9.61 0.67 -6.05
C VAL A 366 10.55 1.86 -6.16
N GLU A 367 11.22 2.18 -5.05
CA GLU A 367 11.87 3.48 -4.80
C GLU A 367 13.27 3.42 -4.17
N PRO A 368 14.22 2.61 -4.65
CA PRO A 368 15.59 2.70 -4.15
C PRO A 368 16.16 4.08 -4.41
N LEU A 369 16.67 4.76 -3.36
CA LEU A 369 17.20 6.11 -3.42
C LEU A 369 18.72 6.13 -3.32
N LEU A 370 19.35 7.04 -4.04
CA LEU A 370 20.78 7.29 -3.93
C LEU A 370 21.02 8.56 -3.11
N TYR A 371 21.56 8.41 -1.91
CA TYR A 371 22.00 9.52 -1.06
C TYR A 371 23.49 9.75 -1.22
N THR A 372 23.91 11.01 -1.43
CA THR A 372 25.31 11.37 -1.58
C THR A 372 25.52 12.86 -1.33
N ARG A 373 26.79 13.25 -1.24
CA ARG A 373 27.23 14.66 -1.32
C ARG A 373 28.18 14.80 -2.51
N PRO A 374 27.66 15.10 -3.70
CA PRO A 374 28.49 15.21 -4.88
C PRO A 374 29.41 16.41 -4.74
N PRO A 375 30.67 16.37 -5.31
CA PRO A 375 31.61 17.46 -5.22
C PRO A 375 31.10 18.79 -5.80
N GLU A 376 30.14 18.73 -6.70
CA GLU A 376 29.53 19.89 -7.36
C GLU A 376 28.50 20.62 -6.46
N LEU A 377 28.14 20.02 -5.32
CA LEU A 377 27.18 20.59 -4.35
C LEU A 377 27.86 20.70 -2.97
N ASP A 378 27.52 21.73 -2.21
CA ASP A 378 27.99 21.95 -0.84
C ASP A 378 27.07 21.35 0.24
N TYR A 379 26.07 20.55 -0.17
CA TYR A 379 25.06 19.97 0.69
C TYR A 379 24.76 18.50 0.34
N ASP A 380 24.15 17.80 1.28
CA ASP A 380 23.68 16.42 1.07
C ASP A 380 22.49 16.40 0.09
N PHE A 381 22.54 15.46 -0.81
CA PHE A 381 21.65 15.37 -1.96
C PHE A 381 21.15 13.93 -2.13
N HIS A 382 19.98 13.77 -2.72
CA HIS A 382 19.50 12.46 -3.16
C HIS A 382 18.92 12.53 -4.57
N VAL A 383 18.99 11.42 -5.26
CA VAL A 383 18.29 11.21 -6.53
C VAL A 383 17.13 10.26 -6.28
N GLY A 384 15.90 10.71 -6.58
CA GLY A 384 14.68 9.95 -6.49
C GLY A 384 14.26 9.40 -7.86
N LEU A 385 13.92 8.12 -7.88
CA LEU A 385 13.25 7.44 -8.99
C LEU A 385 12.36 6.35 -8.42
N GLU A 386 11.08 6.49 -8.65
CA GLU A 386 10.07 5.56 -8.15
C GLU A 386 9.05 5.24 -9.21
N GLU A 387 8.72 3.95 -9.30
CA GLU A 387 7.75 3.45 -10.25
C GLU A 387 6.76 2.51 -9.59
N ASP A 388 5.49 2.70 -9.88
CA ASP A 388 4.46 1.74 -9.51
C ASP A 388 4.47 0.54 -10.46
N ALA A 389 4.47 -0.66 -9.89
CA ALA A 389 4.59 -1.90 -10.64
C ALA A 389 3.58 -2.97 -10.20
N ILE A 390 2.99 -3.66 -11.16
CA ILE A 390 2.08 -4.78 -10.95
C ILE A 390 2.84 -6.08 -11.07
N VAL A 391 2.67 -6.95 -10.08
CA VAL A 391 3.15 -8.33 -10.09
C VAL A 391 2.09 -9.22 -10.72
N SER A 392 2.45 -9.97 -11.75
CA SER A 392 1.60 -11.00 -12.35
C SER A 392 2.22 -12.39 -12.17
N ALA A 393 1.48 -13.44 -12.48
CA ALA A 393 2.01 -14.80 -12.45
C ALA A 393 3.23 -15.01 -13.37
N SER A 394 3.34 -14.22 -14.45
CA SER A 394 4.43 -14.29 -15.43
C SER A 394 5.59 -13.33 -15.15
N GLY A 395 5.49 -12.46 -14.15
CA GLY A 395 6.51 -11.47 -13.80
C GLY A 395 5.93 -10.10 -13.49
N THR A 396 6.79 -9.10 -13.40
CA THR A 396 6.43 -7.73 -13.01
C THR A 396 6.47 -6.78 -14.20
N ARG A 397 5.53 -5.85 -14.25
CA ARG A 397 5.51 -4.74 -15.21
C ARG A 397 5.29 -3.42 -14.49
N VAL A 398 6.02 -2.39 -14.91
CA VAL A 398 5.78 -1.00 -14.48
C VAL A 398 4.47 -0.50 -15.11
N ILE A 399 3.71 0.29 -14.37
CA ILE A 399 2.49 0.93 -14.86
C ILE A 399 2.88 2.21 -15.61
N GLY A 400 2.41 2.32 -16.85
CA GLY A 400 2.68 3.47 -17.71
C GLY A 400 4.11 3.51 -18.24
N THR A 401 4.71 4.72 -18.30
CA THR A 401 6.03 4.96 -18.88
C THR A 401 7.06 5.28 -17.78
N PRO A 402 8.05 4.41 -17.55
CA PRO A 402 9.08 4.67 -16.55
C PRO A 402 10.01 5.81 -16.98
N GLN A 403 10.53 6.55 -15.99
CA GLN A 403 11.60 7.52 -16.24
C GLN A 403 12.92 6.81 -16.52
N THR A 404 13.57 7.12 -17.64
CA THR A 404 14.84 6.49 -18.06
C THR A 404 16.03 7.45 -18.11
N GLU A 405 15.77 8.73 -17.98
CA GLU A 405 16.78 9.80 -17.95
C GLU A 405 16.26 10.99 -17.11
N VAL A 406 17.15 11.87 -16.70
CA VAL A 406 16.77 13.11 -16.00
C VAL A 406 15.90 13.95 -16.94
N ILE A 407 14.74 14.41 -16.47
CA ILE A 407 13.86 15.29 -17.25
C ILE A 407 14.54 16.64 -17.41
N LEU A 408 14.76 17.07 -18.65
CA LEU A 408 15.36 18.37 -18.96
C LEU A 408 14.26 19.43 -19.11
N ILE A 409 14.29 20.45 -18.26
CA ILE A 409 13.41 21.63 -18.33
C ILE A 409 14.20 22.76 -19.02
N ALA A 410 14.11 22.83 -20.36
CA ALA A 410 14.86 23.77 -21.22
C ALA A 410 13.97 24.91 -21.76
#